data_55810665de7e4d7e7f355d55a40b232c
#
_entry.id   55810665de7e4d7e7f355d55a40b232c
#
_cell.length_a   1.000
_cell.length_b   1.000
_cell.length_c   1.000
_cell.angle_alpha   90.00
_cell.angle_beta   90.00
_cell.angle_gamma   90.00
#
_symmetry.space_group_name_H-M   'P 1'
#
loop_
_entity.id
_entity.type
_entity.pdbx_description
1 polymer ?
#
loop_
_entity_poly.entity_id
_entity_poly.type
_entity_poly.pdbx_seq_one_letter_code
_entity_poly.pdbx_strand_id
1 'polypeptide(L)'
;MSITKVELREDVGEELKVYSPDQEMSADVAARIDKSIRRARAMLIEERLCWWGENAIPEQCAIPLTWIVAALACTKFGKAGQGYEAGEERGKARLAKLKTPTDITTLQPDPF
;
A
#
# COMPACT_ATOMS: atom_id res chain seq x y z
N MET A 1 8.09 8.44 -11.58
CA MET A 1 7.88 9.16 -10.31
C MET A 1 7.62 8.17 -9.19
N SER A 2 7.98 8.53 -7.99
CA SER A 2 7.78 7.67 -6.82
C SER A 2 7.30 8.52 -5.65
N ILE A 3 6.72 7.85 -4.66
CA ILE A 3 6.29 8.52 -3.44
C ILE A 3 7.09 7.95 -2.27
N THR A 4 7.11 8.71 -1.18
CA THR A 4 7.84 8.31 0.01
C THR A 4 6.90 7.59 0.97
N LYS A 5 7.50 6.97 1.99
CA LYS A 5 6.73 6.31 3.04
C LYS A 5 5.82 7.32 3.78
N VAL A 6 6.29 8.56 3.92
CA VAL A 6 5.51 9.59 4.60
C VAL A 6 4.26 9.93 3.78
N GLU A 7 4.40 10.05 2.46
CA GLU A 7 3.25 10.30 1.60
C GLU A 7 2.25 9.15 1.65
N LEU A 8 2.74 7.92 1.67
CA LEU A 8 1.88 6.76 1.79
C LEU A 8 1.14 6.77 3.13
N ARG A 9 1.84 7.14 4.21
CA ARG A 9 1.21 7.24 5.52
C ARG A 9 0.05 8.22 5.52
N GLU A 10 0.24 9.36 4.85
CA GLU A 10 -0.82 10.36 4.76
C GLU A 10 -1.99 9.84 3.94
N ASP A 11 -1.71 9.17 2.84
CA ASP A 11 -2.77 8.60 2.00
C ASP A 11 -3.60 7.58 2.79
N VAL A 12 -2.94 6.72 3.55
CA VAL A 12 -3.64 5.72 4.37
C VAL A 12 -4.48 6.41 5.45
N GLY A 13 -3.93 7.45 6.08
CA GLY A 13 -4.66 8.18 7.10
C GLY A 13 -5.91 8.84 6.55
N GLU A 14 -5.84 9.39 5.35
CA GLU A 14 -7.00 9.99 4.70
C GLU A 14 -8.02 8.93 4.31
N GLU A 15 -7.56 7.79 3.82
CA GLU A 15 -8.44 6.70 3.43
C GLU A 15 -9.24 6.21 4.64
N LEU A 16 -8.59 6.09 5.80
CA LEU A 16 -9.23 5.62 7.02
C LEU A 16 -9.99 6.74 7.75
N LYS A 17 -9.89 7.96 7.25
CA LYS A 17 -10.54 9.13 7.83
C LYS A 17 -10.09 9.42 9.27
N VAL A 18 -8.81 9.14 9.53
CA VAL A 18 -8.19 9.45 10.83
C VAL A 18 -7.18 10.59 10.70
N TYR A 19 -7.05 11.16 9.50
CA TYR A 19 -6.13 12.25 9.23
C TYR A 19 -6.74 13.17 8.17
N SER A 20 -6.49 14.46 8.32
CA SER A 20 -6.91 15.45 7.34
C SER A 20 -5.69 16.29 6.97
N PRO A 21 -5.51 16.66 5.70
CA PRO A 21 -4.35 17.48 5.32
C PRO A 21 -4.29 18.84 6.02
N ASP A 22 -5.41 19.29 6.59
CA ASP A 22 -5.46 20.57 7.30
C ASP A 22 -4.77 20.53 8.64
N GLN A 23 -4.46 19.35 9.15
CA GLN A 23 -3.91 19.19 10.47
C GLN A 23 -2.70 18.30 10.45
N GLU A 24 -1.86 18.44 11.46
CA GLU A 24 -0.71 17.57 11.59
C GLU A 24 -1.18 16.19 12.08
N MET A 25 -0.62 15.13 11.54
CA MET A 25 -0.94 13.79 11.99
C MET A 25 -0.35 13.58 13.39
N SER A 26 -1.14 13.06 14.33
CA SER A 26 -0.62 12.81 15.67
C SER A 26 0.42 11.69 15.62
N ALA A 27 1.35 11.72 16.59
CA ALA A 27 2.40 10.71 16.65
C ALA A 27 1.83 9.31 16.83
N ASP A 28 0.74 9.16 17.58
CA ASP A 28 0.12 7.87 17.80
C ASP A 28 -0.47 7.31 16.52
N VAL A 29 -1.18 8.13 15.76
CA VAL A 29 -1.77 7.71 14.49
C VAL A 29 -0.66 7.34 13.52
N ALA A 30 0.38 8.17 13.44
CA ALA A 30 1.50 7.91 12.53
C ALA A 30 2.18 6.58 12.87
N ALA A 31 2.40 6.31 14.14
CA ALA A 31 3.06 5.08 14.56
C ALA A 31 2.24 3.84 14.20
N ARG A 32 0.93 3.91 14.36
CA ARG A 32 0.04 2.79 14.03
C ARG A 32 0.05 2.51 12.53
N ILE A 33 -0.02 3.58 11.74
CA ILE A 33 -0.01 3.43 10.29
C ILE A 33 1.34 2.92 9.82
N ASP A 34 2.45 3.45 10.36
CA ASP A 34 3.78 3.01 9.99
C ASP A 34 3.99 1.52 10.28
N LYS A 35 3.47 1.04 11.39
CA LYS A 35 3.55 -0.37 11.73
C LYS A 35 2.81 -1.22 10.72
N SER A 36 1.64 -0.75 10.29
CA SER A 36 0.85 -1.45 9.28
C SER A 36 1.53 -1.43 7.92
N ILE A 37 2.16 -0.31 7.57
CA ILE A 37 2.93 -0.20 6.32
C ILE A 37 4.06 -1.23 6.33
N ARG A 38 4.77 -1.32 7.44
CA ARG A 38 5.90 -2.24 7.57
C ARG A 38 5.45 -3.69 7.43
N ARG A 39 4.32 -4.03 8.06
CA ARG A 39 3.78 -5.38 7.96
C ARG A 39 3.26 -5.70 6.57
N ALA A 40 2.61 -4.73 5.95
CA ALA A 40 2.11 -4.90 4.59
C ALA A 40 3.28 -5.13 3.63
N ARG A 41 4.35 -4.35 3.78
CA ARG A 41 5.51 -4.51 2.90
C ARG A 41 6.14 -5.88 3.06
N ALA A 42 6.29 -6.35 4.30
CA ALA A 42 6.86 -7.67 4.54
C ALA A 42 6.01 -8.77 3.89
N MET A 43 4.68 -8.66 4.03
CA MET A 43 3.77 -9.60 3.42
C MET A 43 3.87 -9.58 1.91
N LEU A 44 3.94 -8.40 1.32
CA LEU A 44 3.99 -8.26 -0.14
C LEU A 44 5.33 -8.73 -0.71
N ILE A 45 6.41 -8.55 0.04
CA ILE A 45 7.70 -9.10 -0.38
C ILE A 45 7.62 -10.63 -0.41
N GLU A 46 7.03 -11.22 0.62
CA GLU A 46 6.90 -12.65 0.70
C GLU A 46 6.04 -13.20 -0.43
N GLU A 47 5.01 -12.46 -0.81
CA GLU A 47 4.12 -12.86 -1.90
C GLU A 47 4.63 -12.40 -3.27
N ARG A 48 5.83 -11.80 -3.31
CA ARG A 48 6.46 -11.35 -4.54
C ARG A 48 5.67 -10.30 -5.28
N LEU A 49 4.96 -9.46 -4.54
CA LEU A 49 4.20 -8.36 -5.10
C LEU A 49 4.87 -7.01 -4.85
N CYS A 50 5.97 -6.96 -4.10
CA CYS A 50 6.69 -5.74 -3.81
C CYS A 50 8.08 -5.80 -4.44
N TRP A 51 8.32 -4.92 -5.41
CA TRP A 51 9.61 -4.88 -6.11
C TRP A 51 10.33 -3.55 -5.91
N TRP A 52 9.84 -2.70 -5.02
CA TRP A 52 10.39 -1.36 -4.82
C TRP A 52 11.02 -1.22 -3.45
N GLY A 53 11.82 -0.17 -3.28
CA GLY A 53 12.41 0.16 -1.99
C GLY A 53 11.44 0.84 -1.07
N GLU A 54 11.80 0.94 0.21
CA GLU A 54 10.90 1.43 1.24
C GLU A 54 10.43 2.86 1.03
N ASN A 55 11.31 3.71 0.50
CA ASN A 55 10.98 5.12 0.28
C ASN A 55 10.97 5.49 -1.20
N ALA A 56 10.86 4.51 -2.06
CA ALA A 56 10.82 4.76 -3.51
C ALA A 56 9.67 3.95 -4.10
N ILE A 57 8.47 4.24 -3.66
CA ILE A 57 7.27 3.50 -4.05
C ILE A 57 6.79 4.03 -5.39
N PRO A 58 6.67 3.18 -6.41
CA PRO A 58 6.18 3.66 -7.72
C PRO A 58 4.81 4.30 -7.57
N GLU A 59 4.60 5.40 -8.26
CA GLU A 59 3.36 6.15 -8.12
C GLU A 59 2.13 5.32 -8.49
N GLN A 60 2.26 4.45 -9.48
CA GLN A 60 1.14 3.61 -9.89
C GLN A 60 0.78 2.56 -8.83
N CYS A 61 1.65 2.34 -7.86
CA CYS A 61 1.38 1.41 -6.77
C CYS A 61 0.77 2.10 -5.56
N ALA A 62 0.70 3.43 -5.56
CA ALA A 62 0.25 4.19 -4.38
C ALA A 62 -1.17 3.84 -3.97
N ILE A 63 -2.10 3.83 -4.93
CA ILE A 63 -3.50 3.57 -4.61
C ILE A 63 -3.72 2.13 -4.14
N PRO A 64 -3.26 1.10 -4.87
CA PRO A 64 -3.46 -0.26 -4.38
C PRO A 64 -2.75 -0.51 -3.05
N LEU A 65 -1.60 0.11 -2.83
CA LEU A 65 -0.89 -0.05 -1.57
C LEU A 65 -1.66 0.61 -0.43
N THR A 66 -2.26 1.78 -0.69
CA THR A 66 -3.11 2.45 0.29
C THR A 66 -4.27 1.54 0.71
N TRP A 67 -4.91 0.88 -0.24
CA TRP A 67 -6.00 -0.05 0.05
C TRP A 67 -5.53 -1.21 0.93
N ILE A 68 -4.38 -1.78 0.62
CA ILE A 68 -3.86 -2.91 1.38
C ILE A 68 -3.52 -2.51 2.81
N VAL A 69 -2.84 -1.38 2.97
CA VAL A 69 -2.45 -0.92 4.30
C VAL A 69 -3.67 -0.54 5.11
N ALA A 70 -4.65 0.13 4.48
CA ALA A 70 -5.89 0.50 5.17
C ALA A 70 -6.63 -0.75 5.64
N ALA A 71 -6.65 -1.81 4.83
CA ALA A 71 -7.30 -3.06 5.21
C ALA A 71 -6.64 -3.67 6.46
N LEU A 72 -5.32 -3.59 6.54
CA LEU A 72 -4.60 -4.12 7.70
C LEU A 72 -4.71 -3.21 8.92
N ALA A 73 -4.85 -1.92 8.73
CA ALA A 73 -4.85 -0.97 9.83
C ALA A 73 -6.23 -0.64 10.38
N CYS A 74 -7.29 -0.95 9.64
CA CYS A 74 -8.63 -0.48 10.00
C CYS A 74 -9.07 -0.94 11.39
N THR A 75 -8.70 -2.15 11.79
CA THR A 75 -9.07 -2.66 13.11
C THR A 75 -8.43 -1.85 14.22
N LYS A 76 -7.25 -1.30 13.98
CA LYS A 76 -6.53 -0.53 14.99
C LYS A 76 -7.18 0.82 15.25
N PHE A 77 -8.06 1.25 14.36
CA PHE A 77 -8.75 2.51 14.48
C PHE A 77 -10.27 2.33 14.69
N GLY A 78 -10.67 1.09 15.01
CA GLY A 78 -12.08 0.82 15.27
C GLY A 78 -12.96 0.87 14.03
N LYS A 79 -12.38 0.61 12.86
CA LYS A 79 -13.11 0.72 11.60
C LYS A 79 -13.31 -0.63 10.91
N ALA A 80 -13.21 -1.71 11.67
CA ALA A 80 -13.46 -3.03 11.13
C ALA A 80 -14.92 -3.13 10.70
N GLY A 81 -15.16 -3.85 9.61
CA GLY A 81 -16.52 -4.04 9.12
C GLY A 81 -17.06 -2.89 8.30
N GLN A 82 -16.23 -1.89 7.98
CA GLN A 82 -16.65 -0.75 7.19
C GLN A 82 -16.20 -0.83 5.72
N GLY A 83 -15.83 -2.03 5.28
CA GLY A 83 -15.49 -2.24 3.89
C GLY A 83 -14.02 -2.13 3.55
N TYR A 84 -13.18 -1.73 4.49
CA TYR A 84 -11.76 -1.58 4.21
C TYR A 84 -11.07 -2.90 3.95
N GLU A 85 -11.57 -3.98 4.54
CA GLU A 85 -10.93 -5.29 4.44
C GLU A 85 -10.87 -5.79 2.99
N ALA A 86 -11.85 -5.43 2.18
CA ALA A 86 -11.85 -5.84 0.78
C ALA A 86 -10.70 -5.23 0.00
N GLY A 87 -10.08 -4.17 0.52
CA GLY A 87 -8.98 -3.50 -0.15
C GLY A 87 -7.73 -4.36 -0.26
N GLU A 88 -7.56 -5.32 0.64
CA GLU A 88 -6.36 -6.17 0.59
C GLU A 88 -6.33 -6.99 -0.69
N GLU A 89 -7.41 -7.72 -0.99
CA GLU A 89 -7.45 -8.52 -2.20
C GLU A 89 -7.44 -7.67 -3.45
N ARG A 90 -8.18 -6.58 -3.44
CA ARG A 90 -8.26 -5.69 -4.58
C ARG A 90 -6.91 -5.06 -4.89
N GLY A 91 -6.21 -4.62 -3.84
CA GLY A 91 -4.89 -4.04 -3.99
C GLY A 91 -3.87 -5.03 -4.50
N LYS A 92 -3.89 -6.26 -3.96
CA LYS A 92 -2.99 -7.30 -4.41
C LYS A 92 -3.21 -7.67 -5.87
N ALA A 93 -4.47 -7.75 -6.30
CA ALA A 93 -4.79 -8.04 -7.68
C ALA A 93 -4.27 -6.95 -8.61
N ARG A 94 -4.38 -5.69 -8.18
CA ARG A 94 -3.87 -4.58 -8.98
C ARG A 94 -2.34 -4.60 -9.07
N LEU A 95 -1.67 -4.89 -7.96
CA LEU A 95 -0.22 -4.97 -7.95
C LEU A 95 0.27 -6.10 -8.86
N ALA A 96 -0.44 -7.22 -8.86
CA ALA A 96 -0.08 -8.34 -9.72
C ALA A 96 -0.17 -7.94 -11.19
N LYS A 97 -1.19 -7.17 -11.55
CA LYS A 97 -1.33 -6.70 -12.91
C LYS A 97 -0.24 -5.72 -13.31
N LEU A 98 0.17 -4.86 -12.39
CA LEU A 98 1.23 -3.90 -12.66
C LEU A 98 2.57 -4.59 -12.84
N LYS A 99 2.79 -5.71 -12.17
CA LYS A 99 4.02 -6.45 -12.28
C LYS A 99 4.09 -7.30 -13.54
N THR A 100 2.98 -7.88 -13.94
CA THR A 100 2.92 -8.81 -15.05
C THR A 100 3.52 -8.28 -16.36
N PRO A 101 3.22 -7.06 -16.79
CA PRO A 101 3.80 -6.56 -18.04
C PRO A 101 5.33 -6.55 -18.01
N THR A 102 5.92 -6.21 -16.88
CA THR A 102 7.36 -6.20 -16.74
C THR A 102 7.91 -7.61 -16.85
N ASP A 103 7.27 -8.58 -16.22
CA ASP A 103 7.70 -9.96 -16.29
C ASP A 103 7.61 -10.49 -17.71
N ILE A 104 6.53 -10.19 -18.40
CA ILE A 104 6.35 -10.62 -19.77
C ILE A 104 7.42 -10.02 -20.66
N THR A 105 7.71 -8.75 -20.47
CA THR A 105 8.72 -8.08 -21.26
C THR A 105 10.07 -8.73 -21.07
N THR A 106 10.35 -9.11 -19.84
CA THR A 106 11.61 -9.77 -19.53
C THR A 106 11.72 -11.13 -20.20
N LEU A 107 10.62 -11.86 -20.18
CA LEU A 107 10.63 -13.18 -20.74
C LEU A 107 10.73 -13.17 -22.22
N GLN A 108 10.28 -12.14 -22.85
CA GLN A 108 10.18 -12.11 -24.16
C GLN A 108 11.18 -12.02 -24.89
N PRO A 109 11.92 -11.93 -24.62
CA PRO A 109 12.65 -11.85 -25.74
C PRO A 109 12.24 -13.03 -26.44
N ASP A 110 11.85 -13.48 -26.37
CA ASP A 110 11.42 -14.19 -27.02
C ASP A 110 10.56 -14.40 -27.46
N PRO A 111 10.53 -14.39 -27.63
CA PRO A 111 9.73 -14.60 -27.95
C PRO A 111 9.13 -15.09 -28.50
N PHE A 112 9.14 -15.33 -28.53
CA PHE A 112 8.46 -16.01 -28.94
C PHE A 112 8.21 -15.94 -29.74
#